data_bbd927694fe60e657fab738ae8160ada
#
_entry.id   bbd927694fe60e657fab738ae8160ada
#
_cell.length_a   1.000
_cell.length_b   1.000
_cell.length_c   1.000
_cell.angle_alpha   90.00
_cell.angle_beta   90.00
_cell.angle_gamma   90.00
#
_symmetry.space_group_name_H-M   'P 1'
#
loop_
_entity.id
_entity.type
_entity.pdbx_description
1 polymer ?
#
loop_
_entity_poly.entity_id
_entity_poly.type
_entity_poly.pdbx_seq_one_letter_code
_entity_poly.pdbx_strand_id
1 'polypeptide(L)' 'MEEKALRIWFDPEGDLLEIGQTKPTKGFFRDVGDDIFIRVDQRGNVTGFAILNATKRMAKIREATLPVKATFSKEKE' A
#
# COMPACT_ATOMS: atom_id res chain seq x y z
N MET A 1 -18.36 6.47 12.36
CA MET A 1 -17.44 5.85 11.43
C MET A 1 -16.03 5.90 12.00
N GLU A 2 -15.38 4.78 12.03
CA GLU A 2 -14.05 4.70 12.59
C GLU A 2 -12.99 4.98 11.53
N GLU A 3 -12.00 5.73 11.93
CA GLU A 3 -10.81 5.89 11.12
C GLU A 3 -9.82 4.82 11.53
N LYS A 4 -9.17 4.24 10.55
CA LYS A 4 -8.16 3.22 10.81
C LYS A 4 -6.80 3.78 10.47
N ALA A 5 -5.84 3.47 11.32
CA ALA A 5 -4.47 3.86 11.07
C ALA A 5 -3.94 3.11 9.86
N LEU A 6 -3.05 3.75 9.13
CA LEU A 6 -2.31 3.07 8.09
C LEU A 6 -1.18 2.28 8.71
N ARG A 7 -0.96 1.10 8.19
CA ARG A 7 0.12 0.22 8.61
C ARG A 7 1.03 -0.02 7.43
N ILE A 8 2.31 -0.13 7.72
CA ILE A 8 3.31 -0.46 6.71
C ILE A 8 4.02 -1.70 7.19
N TRP A 9 4.15 -2.68 6.32
CA TRP A 9 4.94 -3.87 6.64
C TRP A 9 5.73 -4.29 5.43
N PHE A 10 6.82 -4.99 5.70
CA PHE A 10 7.80 -5.33 4.68
C PHE A 10 8.13 -6.81 4.78
N ASP A 11 8.10 -7.47 3.63
CA ASP A 11 8.51 -8.86 3.50
C ASP A 11 9.89 -8.89 2.87
N PRO A 12 10.95 -9.19 3.64
CA PRO A 12 12.30 -9.17 3.08
C PRO A 12 12.54 -10.28 2.07
N GLU A 13 11.87 -11.41 2.19
CA GLU A 13 12.06 -12.50 1.25
C GLU A 13 11.53 -12.16 -0.13
N GLY A 14 10.39 -11.52 -0.17
CA GLY A 14 9.79 -11.13 -1.43
C GLY A 14 10.17 -9.74 -1.90
N ASP A 15 10.90 -8.99 -1.07
CA ASP A 15 11.21 -7.59 -1.32
C ASP A 15 9.92 -6.81 -1.62
N LEU A 16 8.94 -7.01 -0.77
CA LEU A 16 7.60 -6.49 -0.95
C LEU A 16 7.22 -5.58 0.21
N LEU A 17 6.88 -4.36 -0.10
CA LEU A 17 6.40 -3.40 0.88
C LEU A 17 4.90 -3.25 0.72
N GLU A 18 4.15 -3.39 1.81
CA GLU A 18 2.71 -3.23 1.76
C GLU A 18 2.27 -2.11 2.69
N ILE A 19 1.27 -1.38 2.24
CA ILE A 19 0.68 -0.27 2.98
C ILE A 19 -0.81 -0.49 2.97
N GLY A 20 -1.43 -0.50 4.16
CA GLY A 20 -2.86 -0.70 4.21
C GLY A 20 -3.42 -0.41 5.58
N GLN A 21 -4.71 -0.58 5.73
CA GLN A 21 -5.38 -0.27 6.99
C GLN A 21 -5.45 -1.49 7.91
N THR A 22 -5.34 -2.68 7.35
CA THR A 22 -5.39 -3.91 8.12
C THR A 22 -4.38 -4.88 7.55
N LYS A 23 -4.11 -5.95 8.29
CA LYS A 23 -3.28 -7.03 7.75
C LYS A 23 -3.93 -7.58 6.49
N PRO A 24 -3.12 -8.08 5.55
CA PRO A 24 -3.67 -8.67 4.34
C PRO A 24 -4.66 -9.78 4.66
N THR A 25 -5.82 -9.70 4.08
CA THR A 25 -6.84 -10.72 4.19
C THR A 25 -7.17 -11.20 2.79
N LYS A 26 -8.19 -12.01 2.68
CA LYS A 26 -8.60 -12.47 1.36
C LYS A 26 -8.95 -11.30 0.47
N GLY A 27 -8.45 -11.32 -0.73
CA GLY A 27 -8.69 -10.29 -1.70
C GLY A 27 -7.85 -10.55 -2.93
N PHE A 28 -7.82 -9.58 -3.79
CA PHE A 28 -7.12 -9.71 -5.06
C PHE A 28 -6.11 -8.59 -5.18
N PHE A 29 -4.98 -8.92 -5.79
CA PHE A 29 -4.04 -7.89 -6.22
C PHE A 29 -4.36 -7.50 -7.63
N ARG A 30 -4.30 -6.23 -7.92
CA ARG A 30 -4.45 -5.73 -9.26
C ARG A 30 -3.23 -4.89 -9.61
N ASP A 31 -2.59 -5.25 -10.72
CA ASP A 31 -1.41 -4.57 -11.21
C ASP A 31 -1.82 -3.22 -11.80
N VAL A 32 -1.25 -2.15 -11.29
CA VAL A 32 -1.51 -0.81 -11.81
C VAL A 32 -0.28 -0.23 -12.50
N GLY A 33 0.73 -1.08 -12.73
CA GLY A 33 1.94 -0.69 -13.43
C GLY A 33 3.04 -0.24 -12.47
N ASP A 34 4.24 -0.18 -12.99
CA ASP A 34 5.39 0.36 -12.27
C ASP A 34 5.71 -0.41 -10.97
N ASP A 35 5.48 -1.73 -10.99
CA ASP A 35 5.68 -2.62 -9.84
C ASP A 35 4.81 -2.25 -8.65
N ILE A 36 3.69 -1.59 -8.90
CA ILE A 36 2.74 -1.22 -7.87
C ILE A 36 1.45 -1.98 -8.09
N PHE A 37 0.92 -2.52 -7.00
CA PHE A 37 -0.32 -3.27 -7.01
C PHE A 37 -1.27 -2.67 -6.01
N ILE A 38 -2.56 -2.71 -6.31
CA ILE A 38 -3.57 -2.40 -5.31
C ILE A 38 -4.17 -3.71 -4.82
N ARG A 39 -4.53 -3.72 -3.55
CA ARG A 39 -5.25 -4.83 -2.95
C ARG A 39 -6.72 -4.45 -2.89
N VAL A 40 -7.55 -5.32 -3.42
CA VAL A 40 -8.98 -5.05 -3.56
C VAL A 40 -9.74 -6.15 -2.82
N ASP A 41 -10.73 -5.78 -2.04
CA ASP A 41 -11.55 -6.76 -1.35
C ASP A 41 -12.62 -7.33 -2.28
N GLN A 42 -13.47 -8.20 -1.73
CA GLN A 42 -14.50 -8.87 -2.53
C GLN A 42 -15.56 -7.90 -3.05
N ARG A 43 -15.66 -6.73 -2.47
CA ARG A 43 -16.62 -5.71 -2.88
C ARG A 43 -16.03 -4.71 -3.85
N GLY A 44 -14.76 -4.86 -4.17
CA GLY A 44 -14.08 -3.93 -5.07
C GLY A 44 -13.48 -2.72 -4.40
N ASN A 45 -13.47 -2.69 -3.06
CA ASN A 45 -12.85 -1.57 -2.34
C ASN A 45 -11.34 -1.77 -2.28
N VAL A 46 -10.62 -0.68 -2.47
CA VAL A 46 -9.17 -0.71 -2.32
C VAL A 46 -8.84 -0.73 -0.83
N THR A 47 -8.11 -1.73 -0.39
CA THR A 47 -7.76 -1.91 1.01
C THR A 47 -6.28 -1.71 1.29
N GLY A 48 -5.47 -1.61 0.26
CA GLY A 48 -4.04 -1.40 0.45
C GLY A 48 -3.29 -1.35 -0.84
N PHE A 49 -1.99 -1.22 -0.71
CA PHE A 49 -1.06 -1.10 -1.83
C PHE A 49 0.14 -1.99 -1.56
N ALA A 50 0.75 -2.48 -2.62
CA ALA A 50 1.97 -3.27 -2.53
C ALA A 50 2.96 -2.75 -3.55
N ILE A 51 4.22 -2.69 -3.15
CA ILE A 51 5.31 -2.25 -4.01
C ILE A 51 6.29 -3.40 -4.12
N LEU A 52 6.43 -3.93 -5.33
CA LEU A 52 7.39 -4.98 -5.62
C LEU A 52 8.77 -4.41 -5.82
N ASN A 53 9.78 -5.22 -5.49
CA ASN A 53 11.18 -4.81 -5.62
C ASN A 53 11.44 -3.51 -4.86
N ALA A 54 10.89 -3.44 -3.66
CA ALA A 54 10.86 -2.19 -2.89
C ALA A 54 12.25 -1.66 -2.58
N THR A 55 13.19 -2.54 -2.18
CA THR A 55 14.53 -2.07 -1.85
C THR A 55 15.27 -1.54 -3.07
N LYS A 56 15.09 -2.21 -4.21
CA LYS A 56 15.72 -1.75 -5.44
C LYS A 56 15.16 -0.42 -5.89
N ARG A 57 13.84 -0.28 -5.76
CA ARG A 57 13.16 0.95 -6.12
C ARG A 57 13.66 2.11 -5.27
N MET A 58 13.71 1.89 -3.96
CA MET A 58 14.12 2.96 -3.05
C MET A 58 15.60 3.30 -3.18
N ALA A 59 16.42 2.36 -3.65
CA ALA A 59 17.83 2.63 -3.89
C ALA A 59 18.04 3.47 -5.15
N LYS A 60 17.20 3.31 -6.16
CA LYS A 60 17.39 3.99 -7.45
C LYS A 60 16.47 5.19 -7.62
N ILE A 61 15.18 4.95 -7.53
CA ILE A 61 14.17 5.99 -7.81
C ILE A 61 13.88 6.80 -6.57
N ARG A 62 13.92 6.14 -5.40
CA ARG A 62 13.75 6.76 -4.09
C ARG A 62 12.34 7.23 -3.79
N GLU A 63 11.38 6.86 -4.62
CA GLU A 63 10.00 7.27 -4.40
C GLU A 63 9.04 6.31 -5.08
N ALA A 64 7.78 6.38 -4.67
CA ALA A 64 6.70 5.69 -5.33
C ALA A 64 5.45 6.55 -5.20
N THR A 65 4.66 6.60 -6.27
CA THR A 65 3.39 7.31 -6.26
C THR A 65 2.28 6.28 -6.25
N LEU A 66 1.44 6.35 -5.24
CA LEU A 66 0.33 5.42 -5.12
C LEU A 66 -0.92 6.02 -5.75
N PRO A 67 -1.73 5.22 -6.44
CA PRO A 67 -2.93 5.73 -7.12
C PRO A 67 -4.07 5.96 -6.13
N VAL A 68 -3.87 6.85 -5.20
CA VAL A 68 -4.84 7.17 -4.17
C VAL A 68 -4.72 8.65 -3.82
N LYS A 69 -5.84 9.23 -3.49
CA LYS A 69 -5.86 10.59 -2.98
C LYS A 69 -5.90 10.53 -1.46
N ALA A 70 -5.06 11.30 -0.82
CA ALA A 70 -5.00 11.35 0.63
C ALA A 70 -5.18 12.79 1.08
N THR A 71 -5.88 12.94 2.17
CA THR A 71 -6.06 14.24 2.80
C THR A 71 -5.51 14.16 4.20
N PHE A 72 -4.64 15.07 4.53
CA PHE A 72 -4.05 15.11 5.86
C PHE A 72 -4.70 16.25 6.63
N SER A 73 -5.17 15.91 7.83
CA SER A 73 -5.78 16.90 8.67
C SER A 73 -4.79 17.42 9.70
N LYS A 74 -5.19 18.52 10.30
CA LYS A 74 -4.41 19.10 11.37
C LYS A 74 -4.33 18.14 12.54
N GLU A 75 -3.15 18.04 13.13
CA GLU A 75 -2.97 17.16 14.26
C GLU A 75 -3.81 17.64 15.44
N LYS A 76 -4.45 16.71 16.12
CA LYS A 76 -5.17 17.02 17.34
C LYS A 76 -4.23 16.98 18.51
N GLU A 77 -4.41 17.91 19.41
CA GLU A 77 -3.67 17.92 20.66
C GLU A 77 -4.48 17.41 21.80
#